data_fe375d83a3ddd59111e4ab6888445f3e
#
_entry.id   fe375d83a3ddd59111e4ab6888445f3e
#
_cell.length_a   1.000
_cell.length_b   1.000
_cell.length_c   1.000
_cell.angle_alpha   90.00
_cell.angle_beta   90.00
_cell.angle_gamma   90.00
#
_symmetry.space_group_name_H-M   'P 1'
#
loop_
_entity.id
_entity.type
_entity.pdbx_description
1 polymer ?
#
loop_
_entity_poly.entity_id
_entity_poly.type
_entity_poly.pdbx_seq_one_letter_code
_entity_poly.pdbx_strand_id
1 'polypeptide(L)'
;MIRQTLSKAERLYHRKLFEELLSSKNSFVKYPLRVVYKESSTPGEFPIRIAISVGKKRFKRANKRNRIKRLIREAYRLYKPTIIPQIEGKFFDILIIYIDNKLPDFRTVNKSVQILMNKIIESEQ
;
A
#
# COMPACT_ATOMS: atom_id res chain seq x y z
N MET A 1 -20.60 -6.74 -6.66
CA MET A 1 -19.65 -6.15 -7.62
C MET A 1 -18.50 -5.45 -6.89
N ILE A 2 -17.30 -5.85 -7.18
CA ILE A 2 -16.12 -5.24 -6.54
C ILE A 2 -15.83 -3.91 -7.25
N ARG A 3 -15.87 -2.82 -6.50
CA ARG A 3 -15.48 -1.52 -7.03
C ARG A 3 -13.97 -1.44 -7.13
N GLN A 4 -13.46 -1.02 -8.27
CA GLN A 4 -12.03 -0.81 -8.50
C GLN A 4 -11.60 0.61 -8.12
N THR A 5 -12.21 1.17 -7.09
CA THR A 5 -11.86 2.50 -6.57
C THR A 5 -11.55 2.39 -5.09
N LEU A 6 -10.66 3.26 -4.62
CA LEU A 6 -10.36 3.34 -3.19
C LEU A 6 -11.36 4.26 -2.52
N SER A 7 -12.14 3.72 -1.58
CA SER A 7 -13.01 4.52 -0.73
C SER A 7 -12.25 5.07 0.47
N LYS A 8 -12.85 6.00 1.19
CA LYS A 8 -12.24 6.53 2.41
C LYS A 8 -11.96 5.45 3.44
N ALA A 9 -12.83 4.44 3.55
CA ALA A 9 -12.67 3.37 4.52
C ALA A 9 -11.45 2.47 4.24
N GLU A 10 -10.95 2.45 3.00
CA GLU A 10 -9.76 1.70 2.63
C GLU A 10 -8.46 2.48 2.89
N ARG A 11 -8.53 3.76 3.22
CA ARG A 11 -7.37 4.62 3.46
C ARG A 11 -7.11 4.74 4.95
N LEU A 12 -5.82 4.77 5.31
CA LEU A 12 -5.41 5.02 6.69
C LEU A 12 -5.28 6.52 6.91
N TYR A 13 -6.11 7.07 7.80
CA TYR A 13 -6.08 8.48 8.14
C TYR A 13 -5.46 8.76 9.50
N HIS A 14 -5.50 7.78 10.41
CA HIS A 14 -5.08 8.00 11.79
C HIS A 14 -3.56 7.98 11.91
N ARG A 15 -3.03 9.11 12.36
CA ARG A 15 -1.60 9.27 12.57
C ARG A 15 -1.01 8.19 13.48
N LYS A 16 -1.76 7.82 14.51
CA LYS A 16 -1.33 6.78 15.46
C LYS A 16 -1.14 5.43 14.77
N LEU A 17 -2.09 5.04 13.91
CA LEU A 17 -1.96 3.80 13.14
C LEU A 17 -0.78 3.84 12.19
N PHE A 18 -0.54 5.00 11.58
CA PHE A 18 0.59 5.21 10.69
C PHE A 18 1.92 5.00 11.44
N GLU A 19 2.04 5.59 12.64
CA GLU A 19 3.22 5.43 13.48
C GLU A 19 3.42 3.98 13.93
N GLU A 20 2.34 3.28 14.27
CA GLU A 20 2.39 1.87 14.62
C GLU A 20 2.90 1.02 13.45
N LEU A 21 2.46 1.32 12.23
CA LEU A 21 2.93 0.64 11.04
C LEU A 21 4.41 0.86 10.79
N LEU A 22 4.89 2.10 10.99
CA LEU A 22 6.31 2.41 10.82
C LEU A 22 7.20 1.63 11.78
N SER A 23 6.69 1.29 12.97
CA SER A 23 7.44 0.50 13.95
C SER A 23 7.27 -1.00 13.75
N SER A 24 6.44 -1.44 12.82
CA SER A 24 6.24 -2.86 12.55
C SER A 24 7.49 -3.49 11.95
N LYS A 25 7.77 -4.74 12.36
CA LYS A 25 8.88 -5.52 11.82
C LYS A 25 8.51 -6.25 10.52
N ASN A 26 7.22 -6.28 10.17
CA ASN A 26 6.75 -6.96 8.97
C ASN A 26 6.93 -6.02 7.77
N SER A 27 7.98 -6.23 6.99
CA SER A 27 8.20 -5.41 5.81
C SER A 27 8.84 -6.20 4.70
N PHE A 28 8.57 -5.75 3.46
CA PHE A 28 9.20 -6.27 2.27
C PHE A 28 9.62 -5.11 1.37
N VAL A 29 10.68 -5.32 0.60
CA VAL A 29 11.16 -4.33 -0.36
C VAL A 29 11.14 -4.95 -1.75
N LYS A 30 10.55 -4.21 -2.68
CA LYS A 30 10.72 -4.43 -4.12
C LYS A 30 10.88 -3.05 -4.74
N TYR A 31 12.13 -2.68 -5.02
CA TYR A 31 12.46 -1.35 -5.52
C TYR A 31 11.57 -0.99 -6.71
N PRO A 32 10.97 0.18 -6.79
CA PRO A 32 11.21 1.37 -5.93
C PRO A 32 10.27 1.50 -4.72
N LEU A 33 9.65 0.42 -4.26
CA LEU A 33 8.69 0.45 -3.16
C LEU A 33 9.15 -0.39 -1.97
N ARG A 34 8.73 0.05 -0.80
CA ARG A 34 8.80 -0.73 0.43
C ARG A 34 7.40 -0.80 1.02
N VAL A 35 7.01 -1.94 1.53
CA VAL A 35 5.76 -2.07 2.27
C VAL A 35 6.06 -2.43 3.72
N VAL A 36 5.27 -1.86 4.62
CA VAL A 36 5.24 -2.23 6.03
C VAL A 36 3.78 -2.57 6.33
N TYR A 37 3.54 -3.68 7.01
CA TYR A 37 2.17 -4.10 7.23
C TYR A 37 2.00 -4.74 8.59
N LYS A 38 0.75 -4.79 9.05
CA LYS A 38 0.37 -5.57 10.21
C LYS A 38 -1.06 -6.06 10.04
N GLU A 39 -1.36 -7.19 10.68
CA GLU A 39 -2.73 -7.66 10.78
C GLU A 39 -3.48 -6.75 11.76
N SER A 40 -4.64 -6.26 11.33
CA SER A 40 -5.47 -5.42 12.18
C SER A 40 -6.27 -6.28 13.15
N SER A 41 -6.26 -5.90 14.43
CA SER A 41 -7.07 -6.57 15.45
C SER A 41 -8.52 -6.15 15.40
N THR A 42 -8.82 -5.05 14.71
CA THR A 42 -10.18 -4.50 14.62
C THR A 42 -10.72 -4.70 13.23
N PRO A 43 -11.81 -5.50 13.06
CA PRO A 43 -12.43 -5.65 11.76
C PRO A 43 -12.89 -4.30 11.24
N GLY A 44 -12.59 -4.05 9.96
CA GLY A 44 -13.02 -2.84 9.29
C GLY A 44 -14.04 -3.16 8.20
N GLU A 45 -14.45 -2.14 7.48
CA GLU A 45 -15.35 -2.28 6.34
C GLU A 45 -14.70 -3.04 5.18
N PHE A 46 -13.36 -2.87 5.03
CA PHE A 46 -12.60 -3.51 3.97
C PHE A 46 -11.46 -4.35 4.55
N PRO A 47 -11.11 -5.47 3.89
CA PRO A 47 -10.03 -6.34 4.37
C PRO A 47 -8.65 -5.68 4.40
N ILE A 48 -8.41 -4.70 3.53
CA ILE A 48 -7.14 -4.00 3.45
C ILE A 48 -7.38 -2.50 3.53
N ARG A 49 -6.64 -1.85 4.44
CA ARG A 49 -6.56 -0.39 4.50
C ARG A 49 -5.13 -0.02 4.11
N ILE A 50 -4.98 0.96 3.20
CA ILE A 50 -3.65 1.36 2.73
C ILE A 50 -3.38 2.82 3.03
N ALA A 51 -2.10 3.10 3.29
CA ALA A 51 -1.54 4.45 3.31
C ALA A 51 -0.34 4.46 2.36
N ILE A 52 -0.09 5.61 1.74
CA ILE A 52 1.00 5.76 0.79
C ILE A 52 1.85 6.95 1.23
N SER A 53 3.16 6.73 1.31
CA SER A 53 4.11 7.77 1.73
C SER A 53 5.12 8.04 0.63
N VAL A 54 5.25 9.33 0.27
CA VAL A 54 6.31 9.81 -0.62
C VAL A 54 6.99 10.96 0.11
N GLY A 55 8.26 10.79 0.47
CA GLY A 55 8.95 11.73 1.33
C GLY A 55 9.22 13.08 0.67
N LYS A 56 9.09 14.15 1.46
CA LYS A 56 9.39 15.52 1.02
C LYS A 56 10.86 15.71 0.70
N LYS A 57 11.74 14.95 1.33
CA LYS A 57 13.19 15.01 1.03
C LYS A 57 13.51 14.47 -0.35
N ARG A 58 12.73 13.52 -0.85
CA ARG A 58 12.92 12.95 -2.18
C ARG A 58 12.32 13.81 -3.27
N PHE A 59 11.15 14.38 -2.99
CA PHE A 59 10.42 15.23 -3.94
C PHE A 59 9.85 16.43 -3.19
N LYS A 60 10.46 17.58 -3.39
CA LYS A 60 10.06 18.81 -2.72
C LYS A 60 8.70 19.32 -3.20
N ARG A 61 8.40 19.13 -4.48
CA ARG A 61 7.14 19.61 -5.08
C ARG A 61 6.00 18.64 -4.80
N ALA A 62 4.92 19.17 -4.26
CA ALA A 62 3.74 18.38 -3.92
C ALA A 62 3.11 17.71 -5.15
N ASN A 63 3.14 18.36 -6.31
CA ASN A 63 2.57 17.79 -7.52
C ASN A 63 3.27 16.51 -7.95
N LYS A 64 4.57 16.41 -7.74
CA LYS A 64 5.34 15.19 -8.04
C LYS A 64 5.01 14.08 -7.06
N ARG A 65 4.93 14.41 -5.77
CA ARG A 65 4.52 13.43 -4.76
C ARG A 65 3.11 12.90 -5.04
N ASN A 66 2.19 13.78 -5.38
CA ASN A 66 0.81 13.39 -5.69
C ASN A 66 0.73 12.50 -6.92
N ARG A 67 1.56 12.77 -7.93
CA ARG A 67 1.63 11.92 -9.13
C ARG A 67 2.07 10.50 -8.77
N ILE A 68 3.11 10.37 -7.94
CA ILE A 68 3.60 9.05 -7.51
C ILE A 68 2.54 8.32 -6.71
N LYS A 69 1.89 9.01 -5.77
CA LYS A 69 0.80 8.43 -4.98
C LYS A 69 -0.33 7.93 -5.86
N ARG A 70 -0.67 8.68 -6.91
CA ARG A 70 -1.72 8.29 -7.85
C ARG A 70 -1.35 7.02 -8.60
N LEU A 71 -0.11 6.90 -9.06
CA LEU A 71 0.37 5.69 -9.73
C LEU A 71 0.28 4.47 -8.82
N ILE A 72 0.69 4.62 -7.56
CA ILE A 72 0.63 3.53 -6.59
C ILE A 72 -0.82 3.12 -6.30
N ARG A 73 -1.71 4.10 -6.08
CA ARG A 73 -3.14 3.82 -5.85
C ARG A 73 -3.76 3.10 -7.03
N GLU A 74 -3.42 3.52 -8.25
CA GLU A 74 -3.94 2.90 -9.46
C GLU A 74 -3.47 1.46 -9.58
N ALA A 75 -2.18 1.20 -9.31
CA ALA A 75 -1.64 -0.15 -9.33
C ALA A 75 -2.33 -1.05 -8.30
N TYR A 76 -2.52 -0.54 -7.09
CA TYR A 76 -3.22 -1.29 -6.05
C TYR A 76 -4.69 -1.54 -6.44
N ARG A 77 -5.39 -0.50 -6.93
CA ARG A 77 -6.79 -0.61 -7.33
C ARG A 77 -7.00 -1.71 -8.36
N LEU A 78 -6.11 -1.80 -9.33
CA LEU A 78 -6.22 -2.80 -10.39
C LEU A 78 -5.91 -4.21 -9.90
N TYR A 79 -5.03 -4.34 -8.89
CA TYR A 79 -4.66 -5.65 -8.37
C TYR A 79 -5.57 -6.14 -7.24
N LYS A 80 -6.32 -5.24 -6.63
CA LYS A 80 -7.20 -5.54 -5.49
C LYS A 80 -8.13 -6.73 -5.73
N PRO A 81 -8.83 -6.85 -6.88
CA PRO A 81 -9.72 -7.98 -7.11
C PRO A 81 -9.01 -9.34 -7.09
N THR A 82 -7.71 -9.37 -7.36
CA THR A 82 -6.92 -10.59 -7.35
C THR A 82 -6.55 -11.02 -5.92
N ILE A 83 -6.24 -10.05 -5.06
CA ILE A 83 -5.72 -10.37 -3.72
C ILE A 83 -6.80 -10.50 -2.65
N ILE A 84 -7.90 -9.75 -2.75
CA ILE A 84 -8.94 -9.77 -1.73
C ILE A 84 -9.50 -11.19 -1.46
N PRO A 85 -9.81 -12.00 -2.48
CA PRO A 85 -10.30 -13.35 -2.24
C PRO A 85 -9.33 -14.28 -1.51
N GLN A 86 -8.04 -13.92 -1.50
CA GLN A 86 -7.00 -14.74 -0.86
C GLN A 86 -6.80 -14.41 0.62
N ILE A 87 -7.49 -13.38 1.12
CA ILE A 87 -7.34 -12.89 2.51
C ILE A 87 -8.61 -13.23 3.28
N GLU A 88 -8.93 -14.50 3.44
CA GLU A 88 -10.16 -14.91 4.10
C GLU A 88 -10.13 -14.61 5.60
N GLY A 89 -11.09 -13.80 6.04
CA GLY A 89 -11.31 -13.53 7.45
C GLY A 89 -10.25 -12.68 8.14
N LYS A 90 -9.28 -12.17 7.40
CA LYS A 90 -8.20 -11.33 7.94
C LYS A 90 -8.33 -9.90 7.48
N PHE A 91 -7.81 -8.98 8.30
CA PHE A 91 -7.79 -7.55 8.02
C PHE A 91 -6.37 -7.04 8.17
N PHE A 92 -5.90 -6.27 7.19
CA PHE A 92 -4.52 -5.77 7.17
C PHE A 92 -4.48 -4.26 7.02
N ASP A 93 -3.53 -3.66 7.72
CA ASP A 93 -3.11 -2.27 7.52
C ASP A 93 -1.76 -2.29 6.82
N ILE A 94 -1.67 -1.63 5.67
CA ILE A 94 -0.47 -1.65 4.82
C ILE A 94 -0.03 -0.22 4.53
N LEU A 95 1.24 0.05 4.74
CA LEU A 95 1.88 1.32 4.38
C LEU A 95 2.83 1.05 3.21
N ILE A 96 2.61 1.74 2.10
CA ILE A 96 3.46 1.65 0.91
C ILE A 96 4.33 2.90 0.85
N ILE A 97 5.64 2.72 0.85
CA ILE A 97 6.62 3.81 0.87
C ILE A 97 7.39 3.82 -0.45
N TYR A 98 7.44 4.98 -1.10
CA TYR A 98 8.25 5.16 -2.29
C TYR A 98 9.69 5.48 -1.86
N ILE A 99 10.67 4.72 -2.36
CA ILE A 99 12.06 4.81 -1.89
C ILE A 99 13.06 5.21 -3.00
N ASP A 100 12.58 5.72 -4.12
CA ASP A 100 13.45 6.23 -5.19
C ASP A 100 13.39 7.76 -5.24
N ASN A 101 14.42 8.36 -5.85
CA ASN A 101 14.49 9.80 -6.06
C ASN A 101 14.07 10.23 -7.46
N LYS A 102 13.74 9.28 -8.32
CA LYS A 102 13.29 9.53 -9.69
C LYS A 102 11.81 9.25 -9.81
N LEU A 103 11.16 9.96 -10.75
CA LEU A 103 9.75 9.69 -11.05
C LEU A 103 9.63 8.33 -11.74
N PRO A 104 8.74 7.46 -11.27
CA PRO A 104 8.56 6.15 -11.87
C PRO A 104 7.59 6.20 -13.05
N ASP A 105 7.62 5.16 -13.90
CA ASP A 105 6.53 4.88 -14.81
C ASP A 105 5.53 3.94 -14.13
N PHE A 106 4.34 3.85 -14.71
CA PHE A 106 3.29 2.99 -14.15
C PHE A 106 3.68 1.51 -14.16
N ARG A 107 4.33 1.06 -15.23
CA ARG A 107 4.72 -0.34 -15.38
C ARG A 107 5.60 -0.81 -14.23
N THR A 108 6.60 0.00 -13.87
CA THR A 108 7.51 -0.31 -12.77
C THR A 108 6.77 -0.37 -11.43
N VAL A 109 5.93 0.62 -11.16
CA VAL A 109 5.14 0.68 -9.93
C VAL A 109 4.18 -0.50 -9.85
N ASN A 110 3.50 -0.79 -10.95
CA ASN A 110 2.52 -1.86 -11.02
C ASN A 110 3.13 -3.22 -10.70
N LYS A 111 4.29 -3.50 -11.29
CA LYS A 111 5.02 -4.75 -11.04
C LYS A 111 5.44 -4.88 -9.59
N SER A 112 5.96 -3.79 -9.00
CA SER A 112 6.39 -3.78 -7.60
C SER A 112 5.22 -3.99 -6.64
N VAL A 113 4.09 -3.34 -6.89
CA VAL A 113 2.89 -3.51 -6.07
C VAL A 113 2.42 -4.97 -6.10
N GLN A 114 2.36 -5.59 -7.28
CA GLN A 114 1.91 -6.97 -7.40
C GLN A 114 2.82 -7.94 -6.63
N ILE A 115 4.13 -7.76 -6.77
CA ILE A 115 5.11 -8.62 -6.09
C ILE A 115 5.00 -8.45 -4.58
N LEU A 116 4.90 -7.22 -4.10
CA LEU A 116 4.82 -6.94 -2.65
C LEU A 116 3.52 -7.46 -2.03
N MET A 117 2.40 -7.28 -2.71
CA MET A 117 1.12 -7.80 -2.22
C MET A 117 1.15 -9.32 -2.13
N ASN A 118 1.71 -9.99 -3.13
CA ASN A 118 1.84 -11.44 -3.13
C ASN A 118 2.74 -11.93 -1.98
N LYS A 119 3.82 -11.21 -1.70
CA LYS A 119 4.71 -11.55 -0.58
C LYS A 119 4.00 -11.45 0.78
N ILE A 120 3.16 -10.43 0.96
CA ILE A 120 2.37 -10.29 2.18
C ILE A 120 1.43 -11.48 2.34
N ILE A 121 0.70 -11.83 1.29
CA ILE A 121 -0.24 -12.96 1.33
C ILE A 121 0.48 -14.26 1.62
N GLU A 122 1.59 -14.52 0.97
CA GLU A 122 2.38 -15.75 1.16
C GLU A 122 2.90 -15.86 2.60
N SER A 123 3.34 -14.75 3.20
CA SER A 123 3.87 -14.78 4.55
C SER A 123 2.80 -15.01 5.61
N GLU A 124 1.54 -14.75 5.29
CA GLU A 124 0.43 -14.90 6.22
C GLU A 124 -0.38 -16.21 6.02
N GLN A 125 0.05 -17.03 5.10
CA GLN A 125 -0.58 -18.36 4.88
C GLN A 125 -0.01 -19.45 5.77
#